data_e8aa5054c2122bce225c377c5f9f389c
#
_entry.id   e8aa5054c2122bce225c377c5f9f389c
#
_cell.length_a   1.000
_cell.length_b   1.000
_cell.length_c   1.000
_cell.angle_alpha   90.00
_cell.angle_beta   90.00
_cell.angle_gamma   90.00
#
_symmetry.space_group_name_H-M   'P 1'
#
loop_
_entity.id
_entity.type
_entity.pdbx_description
1 polymer ?
#
loop_
_entity_poly.entity_id
_entity_poly.type
_entity_poly.pdbx_seq_one_letter_code
_entity_poly.pdbx_strand_id
1 'polypeptide(L)'
;MSSDANSSSYRSTATRTPPKTFLNVDFSQKDEAKRLGARWDPNQKQWYVPAGGDLAPFARWLPDVASTVRETYDLLALSPEGISLRELIHQVRLAVRQALPESWWVRAEIAKVDNKFNSTVFLELVERDQTREVASIKAVIWNAELMLSRFSRRTGHGLAADMQVLVLARVEMQDRFGLRLVIDEIDPAYTVGVMASRLQAIRQTLQQEKIIDGNRQRPLPDDFFRVAVISPEGAAGLGDFQAGADPLARFAICQFHYLTAIFQGPKAKNSLLSAIHAALALPALDALAIIRGGGAMADLHWLNELELARAICRSPIPVITGIGHQKDQTILDEVACCVAGTPSKVIALISETIRHRAARTRDDFNAIQAVVERRLTQADHQVEVYAQTLRIAARRTLIEAEKMVEARRSSVSDRAIFKVDVAEQRMTVFHENVQASAWHWTRRVAEEIHRLLREILGQGLEKTLQRGFVLVRDNDLRPVTSRALAAQQTRLILEFHDGRLPVNRGINDG
;
A
#
# COMPACT_ATOMS: atom_id res chain seq x y z
N MET A 1 52.64 -27.03 11.86
CA MET A 1 52.90 -26.31 13.13
C MET A 1 51.61 -25.55 13.42
N SER A 2 50.73 -26.15 14.18
CA SER A 2 50.55 -26.02 15.64
C SER A 2 50.18 -24.60 15.98
N SER A 3 49.08 -24.23 16.59
CA SER A 3 48.26 -24.87 17.63
C SER A 3 47.02 -24.02 17.85
N ASP A 4 45.90 -24.67 18.03
CA ASP A 4 45.04 -24.68 19.24
C ASP A 4 44.30 -23.38 19.59
N ALA A 5 43.02 -23.42 19.42
CA ALA A 5 41.98 -23.75 20.38
C ALA A 5 41.75 -22.73 21.51
N ASN A 6 40.61 -22.07 21.49
CA ASN A 6 39.80 -22.05 22.70
C ASN A 6 38.33 -21.74 22.41
N SER A 7 37.50 -22.76 22.34
CA SER A 7 36.05 -22.69 22.45
C SER A 7 35.69 -22.60 23.93
N SER A 8 35.14 -21.50 24.37
CA SER A 8 34.50 -21.39 25.67
C SER A 8 32.99 -21.34 25.51
N SER A 9 32.38 -22.52 25.58
CA SER A 9 30.97 -22.73 25.75
C SER A 9 30.52 -22.31 27.14
N TYR A 10 29.82 -21.22 27.29
CA TYR A 10 29.00 -20.97 28.48
C TYR A 10 27.62 -21.60 28.29
N ARG A 11 27.51 -22.91 28.56
CA ARG A 11 26.27 -23.54 28.97
C ARG A 11 26.02 -23.17 30.43
N SER A 12 25.19 -22.18 30.67
CA SER A 12 24.52 -22.01 31.96
C SER A 12 23.39 -23.02 32.05
N THR A 13 23.69 -24.17 32.60
CA THR A 13 22.71 -25.12 33.10
C THR A 13 22.15 -24.56 34.40
N ALA A 14 21.10 -23.74 34.29
CA ALA A 14 20.21 -23.53 35.42
C ALA A 14 19.50 -24.87 35.66
N THR A 15 20.00 -25.67 36.63
CA THR A 15 19.35 -26.83 37.18
C THR A 15 18.00 -26.40 37.77
N ARG A 16 16.93 -26.51 36.99
CA ARG A 16 15.58 -26.40 37.51
C ARG A 16 15.35 -27.56 38.43
N THR A 17 15.28 -27.30 39.73
CA THR A 17 14.79 -28.24 40.69
C THR A 17 13.35 -28.60 40.30
N PRO A 18 13.02 -29.86 39.99
CA PRO A 18 11.65 -30.19 39.61
C PRO A 18 10.69 -29.85 40.75
N PRO A 19 9.46 -29.46 40.48
CA PRO A 19 8.52 -28.98 41.48
C PRO A 19 8.16 -30.08 42.48
N LYS A 20 8.09 -29.72 43.79
CA LYS A 20 7.56 -30.58 44.85
C LYS A 20 6.08 -30.83 44.59
N THR A 21 5.62 -32.09 44.71
CA THR A 21 4.19 -32.41 44.64
C THR A 21 3.61 -32.50 46.02
N PHE A 22 2.70 -31.63 46.38
CA PHE A 22 2.05 -31.64 47.69
C PHE A 22 0.93 -32.66 47.75
N LEU A 23 0.71 -33.25 48.94
CA LEU A 23 -0.25 -34.31 49.18
C LEU A 23 -1.29 -33.89 50.24
N ASN A 24 -2.53 -34.29 50.02
CA ASN A 24 -3.61 -34.13 51.01
C ASN A 24 -3.63 -35.38 51.93
N VAL A 25 -2.77 -35.37 52.94
CA VAL A 25 -2.66 -36.49 53.90
C VAL A 25 -3.36 -36.13 55.18
N ASP A 26 -4.38 -36.93 55.56
CA ASP A 26 -5.03 -36.80 56.86
C ASP A 26 -4.05 -37.11 58.01
N PHE A 27 -4.25 -36.48 59.16
CA PHE A 27 -3.37 -36.63 60.30
C PHE A 27 -3.24 -38.10 60.77
N SER A 28 -4.29 -38.90 60.61
CA SER A 28 -4.32 -40.31 60.91
C SER A 28 -3.43 -41.17 59.98
N GLN A 29 -3.14 -40.65 58.76
CA GLN A 29 -2.41 -41.40 57.70
C GLN A 29 -0.98 -40.85 57.53
N LYS A 30 -0.53 -39.94 58.35
CA LYS A 30 0.79 -39.27 58.26
C LYS A 30 1.96 -40.28 58.30
N ASP A 31 1.86 -41.32 59.15
CA ASP A 31 2.93 -42.29 59.33
C ASP A 31 3.05 -43.22 58.14
N GLU A 32 1.96 -43.44 57.44
CA GLU A 32 1.96 -44.23 56.20
C GLU A 32 2.56 -43.42 55.02
N ALA A 33 2.15 -42.16 54.84
CA ALA A 33 2.72 -41.28 53.87
C ALA A 33 4.24 -41.09 54.06
N LYS A 34 4.67 -40.96 55.34
CA LYS A 34 6.07 -40.88 55.70
C LYS A 34 6.85 -42.17 55.36
N ARG A 35 6.31 -43.35 55.59
CA ARG A 35 6.92 -44.64 55.24
C ARG A 35 7.09 -44.80 53.73
N LEU A 36 6.19 -44.22 52.94
CA LEU A 36 6.26 -44.22 51.49
C LEU A 36 7.23 -43.16 50.92
N GLY A 37 7.84 -42.30 51.77
CA GLY A 37 8.84 -41.34 51.35
C GLY A 37 8.36 -39.89 51.27
N ALA A 38 7.13 -39.56 51.67
CA ALA A 38 6.64 -38.19 51.77
C ALA A 38 7.41 -37.42 52.85
N ARG A 39 7.65 -36.13 52.63
CA ARG A 39 8.30 -35.22 53.57
C ARG A 39 7.31 -34.11 54.00
N TRP A 40 7.48 -33.64 55.22
CA TRP A 40 6.70 -32.54 55.74
C TRP A 40 7.34 -31.19 55.38
N ASP A 41 6.57 -30.29 54.83
CA ASP A 41 6.96 -28.90 54.59
C ASP A 41 6.36 -28.02 55.70
N PRO A 42 7.20 -27.48 56.61
CA PRO A 42 6.72 -26.67 57.73
C PRO A 42 6.16 -25.30 57.27
N ASN A 43 6.58 -24.78 56.14
CA ASN A 43 6.12 -23.49 55.61
C ASN A 43 4.71 -23.59 55.01
N GLN A 44 4.44 -24.67 54.28
CA GLN A 44 3.14 -24.93 53.67
C GLN A 44 2.23 -25.75 54.57
N LYS A 45 2.77 -26.30 55.69
CA LYS A 45 2.06 -27.21 56.59
C LYS A 45 1.39 -28.38 55.86
N GLN A 46 2.08 -28.94 54.89
CA GLN A 46 1.61 -30.03 54.04
C GLN A 46 2.71 -31.07 53.81
N TRP A 47 2.27 -32.30 53.56
CA TRP A 47 3.15 -33.37 53.11
C TRP A 47 3.43 -33.19 51.62
N TYR A 48 4.65 -33.52 51.17
CA TYR A 48 5.02 -33.45 49.75
C TYR A 48 5.91 -34.60 49.35
N VAL A 49 5.84 -35.01 48.09
CA VAL A 49 6.79 -35.92 47.48
C VAL A 49 7.96 -35.10 46.93
N PRO A 50 9.23 -35.48 47.33
CA PRO A 50 10.39 -34.82 46.75
C PRO A 50 10.44 -34.98 45.23
N ALA A 51 11.03 -33.99 44.58
CA ALA A 51 11.19 -33.95 43.14
C ALA A 51 11.87 -35.26 42.62
N GLY A 52 11.27 -35.90 41.63
CA GLY A 52 11.75 -37.17 41.05
C GLY A 52 11.29 -38.42 41.78
N GLY A 53 10.49 -38.30 42.86
CA GLY A 53 9.87 -39.46 43.54
C GLY A 53 8.72 -40.06 42.72
N ASP A 54 8.55 -41.36 42.76
CA ASP A 54 7.41 -42.07 42.16
C ASP A 54 6.11 -41.62 42.85
N LEU A 55 5.16 -41.09 42.07
CA LEU A 55 3.87 -40.65 42.58
C LEU A 55 2.81 -41.73 42.68
N ALA A 56 3.04 -42.90 42.08
CA ALA A 56 2.07 -43.99 42.06
C ALA A 56 1.66 -44.48 43.46
N PRO A 57 2.59 -44.63 44.47
CA PRO A 57 2.20 -44.99 45.81
C PRO A 57 1.38 -43.96 46.57
N PHE A 58 1.39 -42.68 46.08
CA PHE A 58 0.70 -41.55 46.70
C PHE A 58 -0.59 -41.19 46.01
N ALA A 59 -1.05 -41.98 45.02
CA ALA A 59 -2.22 -41.68 44.18
C ALA A 59 -3.47 -41.31 44.98
N ARG A 60 -3.70 -41.93 46.14
CA ARG A 60 -4.85 -41.67 47.02
C ARG A 60 -4.77 -40.34 47.78
N TRP A 61 -3.61 -39.69 47.83
CA TRP A 61 -3.39 -38.41 48.51
C TRP A 61 -3.02 -37.28 47.54
N LEU A 62 -2.90 -37.62 46.26
CA LEU A 62 -2.75 -36.56 45.26
C LEU A 62 -4.01 -35.73 45.26
N PRO A 63 -3.90 -34.40 45.24
CA PRO A 63 -5.06 -33.54 45.12
C PRO A 63 -5.76 -33.90 43.82
N ASP A 64 -6.95 -34.47 43.92
CA ASP A 64 -7.80 -34.70 42.79
C ASP A 64 -8.41 -33.34 42.39
N VAL A 65 -7.73 -32.68 41.46
CA VAL A 65 -8.13 -31.36 40.98
C VAL A 65 -9.55 -31.39 40.44
N ALA A 66 -10.02 -32.55 39.95
CA ALA A 66 -11.38 -32.70 39.45
C ALA A 66 -12.42 -32.82 40.58
N SER A 67 -12.09 -33.49 41.73
CA SER A 67 -13.00 -33.62 42.86
C SER A 67 -13.11 -32.34 43.68
N THR A 68 -12.00 -31.63 43.93
CA THR A 68 -12.00 -30.36 44.67
C THR A 68 -12.77 -29.29 43.92
N VAL A 69 -12.64 -29.27 42.60
CA VAL A 69 -13.42 -28.34 41.74
C VAL A 69 -14.89 -28.76 41.77
N ARG A 70 -15.21 -30.05 41.70
CA ARG A 70 -16.58 -30.56 41.73
C ARG A 70 -17.30 -30.31 43.06
N GLU A 71 -16.62 -30.60 44.19
CA GLU A 71 -17.19 -30.32 45.53
C GLU A 71 -17.40 -28.80 45.76
N THR A 72 -16.50 -27.97 45.30
CA THR A 72 -16.67 -26.50 45.36
C THR A 72 -17.84 -26.03 44.48
N TYR A 73 -18.01 -26.64 43.30
CA TYR A 73 -19.15 -26.35 42.42
C TYR A 73 -20.47 -26.82 43.01
N ASP A 74 -20.53 -28.00 43.61
CA ASP A 74 -21.74 -28.54 44.22
C ASP A 74 -22.16 -27.74 45.48
N LEU A 75 -21.20 -27.29 46.31
CA LEU A 75 -21.47 -26.45 47.45
C LEU A 75 -21.91 -25.04 47.10
N LEU A 76 -21.36 -24.48 46.03
CA LEU A 76 -21.73 -23.13 45.53
C LEU A 76 -23.05 -23.13 44.76
N ALA A 77 -23.37 -24.25 44.08
CA ALA A 77 -24.65 -24.40 43.35
C ALA A 77 -25.87 -24.60 44.28
N LEU A 78 -25.65 -25.01 45.52
CA LEU A 78 -26.72 -25.26 46.53
C LEU A 78 -27.04 -24.05 47.40
N SER A 79 -26.33 -22.92 47.25
CA SER A 79 -26.68 -21.69 47.96
C SER A 79 -27.85 -20.97 47.28
N PRO A 80 -28.98 -20.76 47.94
CA PRO A 80 -30.13 -20.05 47.35
C PRO A 80 -29.85 -18.58 47.05
N GLU A 81 -28.77 -18.01 47.57
CA GLU A 81 -28.35 -16.64 47.33
C GLU A 81 -27.43 -16.47 46.10
N GLY A 82 -26.97 -17.57 45.51
CA GLY A 82 -26.01 -17.57 44.41
C GLY A 82 -24.60 -17.06 44.81
N ILE A 83 -23.70 -17.01 43.86
CA ILE A 83 -22.35 -16.42 44.03
C ILE A 83 -22.28 -15.06 43.34
N SER A 84 -21.46 -14.17 43.85
CA SER A 84 -21.23 -12.88 43.19
C SER A 84 -20.50 -13.06 41.84
N LEU A 85 -20.79 -12.20 40.88
CA LEU A 85 -20.09 -12.20 39.59
C LEU A 85 -18.56 -12.12 39.77
N ARG A 86 -18.09 -11.35 40.75
CA ARG A 86 -16.66 -11.24 41.12
C ARG A 86 -16.10 -12.60 41.54
N GLU A 87 -16.83 -13.34 42.32
CA GLU A 87 -16.43 -14.66 42.82
C GLU A 87 -16.33 -15.68 41.67
N LEU A 88 -17.36 -15.71 40.80
CA LEU A 88 -17.33 -16.54 39.60
C LEU A 88 -16.12 -16.22 38.72
N ILE A 89 -15.85 -14.95 38.44
CA ILE A 89 -14.72 -14.54 37.64
C ILE A 89 -13.39 -14.89 38.33
N HIS A 90 -13.34 -14.78 39.64
CA HIS A 90 -12.15 -15.20 40.41
C HIS A 90 -11.87 -16.71 40.25
N GLN A 91 -12.90 -17.56 40.33
CA GLN A 91 -12.77 -19.00 40.09
C GLN A 91 -12.31 -19.30 38.66
N VAL A 92 -12.90 -18.65 37.67
CA VAL A 92 -12.48 -18.78 36.27
C VAL A 92 -10.99 -18.38 36.10
N ARG A 93 -10.56 -17.31 36.77
CA ARG A 93 -9.16 -16.86 36.73
C ARG A 93 -8.22 -17.91 37.32
N LEU A 94 -8.58 -18.50 38.45
CA LEU A 94 -7.80 -19.57 39.06
C LEU A 94 -7.71 -20.80 38.17
N ALA A 95 -8.84 -21.22 37.59
CA ALA A 95 -8.90 -22.34 36.67
C ALA A 95 -8.01 -22.14 35.42
N VAL A 96 -8.11 -20.93 34.80
CA VAL A 96 -7.28 -20.57 33.66
C VAL A 96 -5.78 -20.58 34.03
N ARG A 97 -5.41 -20.01 35.17
CA ARG A 97 -4.01 -20.03 35.63
C ARG A 97 -3.48 -21.43 35.91
N GLN A 98 -4.32 -22.31 36.43
CA GLN A 98 -3.92 -23.70 36.70
C GLN A 98 -3.81 -24.49 35.38
N ALA A 99 -4.74 -24.29 34.46
CA ALA A 99 -4.75 -25.02 33.19
C ALA A 99 -3.67 -24.54 32.21
N LEU A 100 -3.32 -23.27 32.24
CA LEU A 100 -2.39 -22.63 31.32
C LEU A 100 -1.34 -21.76 32.07
N PRO A 101 -0.49 -22.41 32.89
CA PRO A 101 0.48 -21.69 33.74
C PRO A 101 1.67 -21.13 32.97
N GLU A 102 1.93 -21.61 31.74
CA GLU A 102 3.12 -21.30 30.95
C GLU A 102 2.81 -20.32 29.82
N SER A 103 3.87 -19.67 29.31
CA SER A 103 3.80 -18.90 28.08
C SER A 103 3.91 -19.85 26.89
N TRP A 104 3.13 -19.58 25.85
CA TRP A 104 3.05 -20.39 24.64
C TRP A 104 3.43 -19.56 23.42
N TRP A 105 4.14 -20.17 22.48
CA TRP A 105 4.33 -19.60 21.17
C TRP A 105 3.05 -19.76 20.35
N VAL A 106 2.39 -18.64 20.08
CA VAL A 106 1.12 -18.57 19.37
C VAL A 106 1.33 -17.91 18.01
N ARG A 107 0.89 -18.59 16.97
CA ARG A 107 0.79 -18.03 15.62
C ARG A 107 -0.57 -17.35 15.48
N ALA A 108 -0.58 -16.11 15.09
CA ALA A 108 -1.81 -15.37 14.89
C ALA A 108 -1.61 -14.25 13.85
N GLU A 109 -2.70 -13.75 13.34
CA GLU A 109 -2.74 -12.55 12.53
C GLU A 109 -3.22 -11.38 13.38
N ILE A 110 -2.61 -10.22 13.20
CA ILE A 110 -3.03 -9.00 13.88
C ILE A 110 -4.21 -8.40 13.15
N ALA A 111 -5.41 -8.40 13.73
CA ALA A 111 -6.56 -7.72 13.16
C ALA A 111 -6.52 -6.20 13.41
N LYS A 112 -6.04 -5.80 14.60
CA LYS A 112 -5.99 -4.39 15.00
C LYS A 112 -4.82 -4.12 15.92
N VAL A 113 -4.24 -2.92 15.77
CA VAL A 113 -3.22 -2.36 16.66
C VAL A 113 -3.73 -1.05 17.23
N ASP A 114 -3.84 -0.95 18.54
CA ASP A 114 -4.17 0.28 19.24
C ASP A 114 -3.00 0.71 20.13
N ASN A 115 -2.29 1.74 19.72
CA ASN A 115 -1.23 2.37 20.51
C ASN A 115 -1.87 3.33 21.51
N LYS A 116 -1.88 2.99 22.80
CA LYS A 116 -2.35 3.89 23.85
C LYS A 116 -1.16 4.40 24.67
N PHE A 117 -1.38 5.50 25.39
CA PHE A 117 -0.39 6.19 26.21
C PHE A 117 0.45 5.23 27.07
N ASN A 118 1.71 5.62 27.35
CA ASN A 118 2.65 4.94 28.25
C ASN A 118 3.17 3.57 27.77
N SER A 119 3.75 3.49 26.57
CA SER A 119 4.46 2.30 26.08
C SER A 119 3.64 1.01 26.08
N THR A 120 2.30 1.09 26.15
CA THR A 120 1.42 -0.07 26.13
C THR A 120 0.73 -0.18 24.79
N VAL A 121 0.82 -1.36 24.16
CA VAL A 121 0.16 -1.66 22.89
C VAL A 121 -0.91 -2.71 23.10
N PHE A 122 -2.12 -2.42 22.63
CA PHE A 122 -3.22 -3.36 22.59
C PHE A 122 -3.35 -3.90 21.17
N LEU A 123 -3.49 -5.22 21.07
CA LEU A 123 -3.65 -5.93 19.82
C LEU A 123 -4.97 -6.71 19.87
N GLU A 124 -5.54 -6.90 18.71
CA GLU A 124 -6.55 -7.93 18.47
C GLU A 124 -5.91 -8.97 17.57
N LEU A 125 -5.76 -10.17 18.09
CA LEU A 125 -5.18 -11.30 17.37
C LEU A 125 -6.31 -12.20 16.89
N VAL A 126 -6.21 -12.63 15.64
CA VAL A 126 -7.20 -13.48 14.99
C VAL A 126 -6.50 -14.65 14.30
N GLU A 127 -7.26 -15.72 14.15
CA GLU A 127 -6.93 -16.80 13.22
C GLU A 127 -8.02 -16.87 12.17
N ARG A 128 -7.61 -16.86 10.90
CA ARG A 128 -8.54 -16.94 9.77
C ARG A 128 -8.32 -18.22 8.98
N ASP A 129 -9.42 -18.87 8.65
CA ASP A 129 -9.45 -19.92 7.64
C ASP A 129 -10.04 -19.32 6.35
N GLN A 130 -9.18 -19.17 5.35
CA GLN A 130 -9.46 -18.45 4.09
C GLN A 130 -9.94 -17.00 4.34
N THR A 131 -11.24 -16.78 4.47
CA THR A 131 -11.85 -15.46 4.70
C THR A 131 -12.65 -15.37 6.01
N ARG A 132 -12.84 -16.53 6.68
CA ARG A 132 -13.63 -16.60 7.91
C ARG A 132 -12.72 -16.54 9.13
N GLU A 133 -13.05 -15.65 10.04
CA GLU A 133 -12.43 -15.59 11.36
C GLU A 133 -12.88 -16.80 12.19
N VAL A 134 -11.91 -17.62 12.60
CA VAL A 134 -12.14 -18.86 13.36
C VAL A 134 -11.93 -18.63 14.84
N ALA A 135 -10.96 -17.78 15.20
CA ALA A 135 -10.68 -17.43 16.58
C ALA A 135 -10.24 -15.95 16.66
N SER A 136 -10.61 -15.31 17.79
CA SER A 136 -10.21 -13.93 18.09
C SER A 136 -9.92 -13.79 19.58
N ILE A 137 -8.86 -13.06 19.90
CA ILE A 137 -8.49 -12.77 21.28
C ILE A 137 -7.80 -11.40 21.37
N LYS A 138 -8.12 -10.65 22.43
CA LYS A 138 -7.40 -9.41 22.74
C LYS A 138 -6.04 -9.73 23.36
N ALA A 139 -5.02 -8.96 22.98
CA ALA A 139 -3.68 -9.09 23.52
C ALA A 139 -3.13 -7.75 23.96
N VAL A 140 -2.16 -7.77 24.86
CA VAL A 140 -1.48 -6.59 25.36
C VAL A 140 0.02 -6.83 25.45
N ILE A 141 0.77 -5.81 25.06
CA ILE A 141 2.22 -5.74 25.27
C ILE A 141 2.46 -4.63 26.29
N TRP A 142 3.00 -4.98 27.43
CA TRP A 142 3.43 -4.03 28.45
C TRP A 142 4.86 -3.57 28.16
N ASN A 143 5.15 -2.28 28.37
CA ASN A 143 6.49 -1.72 28.09
C ASN A 143 6.98 -2.07 26.68
N ALA A 144 6.12 -1.87 25.70
CA ALA A 144 6.30 -2.33 24.32
C ALA A 144 7.49 -1.69 23.58
N GLU A 145 8.02 -0.56 24.08
CA GLU A 145 9.00 0.28 23.37
C GLU A 145 10.24 -0.51 22.91
N LEU A 146 10.84 -1.26 23.84
CA LEU A 146 12.04 -2.04 23.55
C LEU A 146 11.76 -3.21 22.59
N MET A 147 10.63 -3.87 22.77
CA MET A 147 10.17 -4.96 21.91
C MET A 147 9.85 -4.48 20.52
N LEU A 148 9.09 -3.40 20.40
CA LEU A 148 8.72 -2.79 19.12
C LEU A 148 9.94 -2.24 18.37
N SER A 149 10.88 -1.60 19.07
CA SER A 149 12.11 -1.13 18.44
C SER A 149 13.00 -2.26 17.94
N ARG A 150 13.06 -3.40 18.67
CA ARG A 150 13.76 -4.60 18.23
C ARG A 150 13.07 -5.24 17.03
N PHE A 151 11.76 -5.36 17.10
CA PHE A 151 10.94 -5.89 16.01
C PHE A 151 11.11 -5.04 14.74
N SER A 152 10.92 -3.73 14.86
CA SER A 152 11.05 -2.79 13.73
C SER A 152 12.45 -2.78 13.12
N ARG A 153 13.51 -2.84 13.94
CA ARG A 153 14.89 -2.93 13.43
C ARG A 153 15.17 -4.20 12.62
N ARG A 154 14.55 -5.32 12.99
CA ARG A 154 14.76 -6.60 12.30
C ARG A 154 13.85 -6.83 11.10
N THR A 155 12.61 -6.39 11.19
CA THR A 155 11.62 -6.57 10.12
C THR A 155 11.61 -5.42 9.12
N GLY A 156 12.15 -4.25 9.48
CA GLY A 156 11.95 -3.00 8.74
C GLY A 156 10.57 -2.38 8.95
N HIS A 157 9.69 -3.05 9.68
CA HIS A 157 8.28 -2.69 9.82
C HIS A 157 7.86 -2.60 11.29
N GLY A 158 6.88 -1.74 11.60
CA GLY A 158 6.16 -1.78 12.87
C GLY A 158 5.08 -2.87 12.86
N LEU A 159 4.47 -3.13 14.02
CA LEU A 159 3.29 -3.99 14.07
C LEU A 159 2.12 -3.31 13.38
N ALA A 160 1.49 -4.00 12.47
CA ALA A 160 0.34 -3.51 11.71
C ALA A 160 -0.72 -4.60 11.56
N ALA A 161 -1.94 -4.20 11.20
CA ALA A 161 -3.01 -5.14 10.89
C ALA A 161 -2.63 -6.04 9.68
N ASP A 162 -3.23 -7.20 9.60
CA ASP A 162 -3.00 -8.27 8.62
C ASP A 162 -1.56 -8.85 8.61
N MET A 163 -0.73 -8.50 9.62
CA MET A 163 0.55 -9.13 9.85
C MET A 163 0.39 -10.47 10.55
N GLN A 164 1.01 -11.50 10.01
CA GLN A 164 1.18 -12.77 10.73
C GLN A 164 2.39 -12.68 11.65
N VAL A 165 2.17 -13.00 12.90
CA VAL A 165 3.16 -12.93 13.97
C VAL A 165 3.23 -14.26 14.72
N LEU A 166 4.41 -14.54 15.24
CA LEU A 166 4.64 -15.59 16.23
C LEU A 166 4.96 -14.89 17.55
N VAL A 167 4.06 -15.00 18.50
CA VAL A 167 4.16 -14.32 19.79
C VAL A 167 4.30 -15.32 20.93
N LEU A 168 5.22 -15.07 21.84
CA LEU A 168 5.26 -15.77 23.12
C LEU A 168 4.30 -15.06 24.05
N ALA A 169 3.22 -15.72 24.40
CA ALA A 169 2.15 -15.11 25.17
C ALA A 169 1.66 -16.04 26.29
N ARG A 170 1.23 -15.44 27.37
CA ARG A 170 0.51 -16.10 28.46
C ARG A 170 -0.94 -15.63 28.50
N VAL A 171 -1.79 -16.53 28.96
CA VAL A 171 -3.22 -16.25 29.10
C VAL A 171 -3.48 -15.56 30.43
N GLU A 172 -4.18 -14.46 30.41
CA GLU A 172 -4.60 -13.72 31.60
C GLU A 172 -6.10 -13.44 31.56
N MET A 173 -6.75 -13.73 32.69
CA MET A 173 -8.17 -13.37 32.90
C MET A 173 -8.28 -12.09 33.73
N GLN A 174 -8.94 -11.10 33.22
CA GLN A 174 -9.21 -9.85 33.92
C GLN A 174 -10.69 -9.72 34.29
N ASP A 175 -10.97 -9.17 35.48
CA ASP A 175 -12.32 -9.08 36.01
C ASP A 175 -13.28 -8.26 35.16
N ARG A 176 -12.77 -7.22 34.50
CA ARG A 176 -13.58 -6.27 33.69
C ARG A 176 -13.54 -6.52 32.20
N PHE A 177 -12.47 -7.12 31.71
CA PHE A 177 -12.19 -7.22 30.27
C PHE A 177 -12.14 -8.64 29.75
N GLY A 178 -12.33 -9.63 30.61
CA GLY A 178 -12.34 -11.04 30.22
C GLY A 178 -10.96 -11.62 29.94
N LEU A 179 -10.92 -12.61 29.07
CA LEU A 179 -9.72 -13.32 28.68
C LEU A 179 -8.90 -12.47 27.70
N ARG A 180 -7.58 -12.42 27.95
CA ARG A 180 -6.63 -11.77 27.05
C ARG A 180 -5.28 -12.49 27.04
N LEU A 181 -4.48 -12.21 26.05
CA LEU A 181 -3.07 -12.61 26.03
C LEU A 181 -2.20 -11.46 26.53
N VAL A 182 -1.19 -11.80 27.31
CA VAL A 182 -0.08 -10.91 27.63
C VAL A 182 1.11 -11.40 26.83
N ILE A 183 1.58 -10.57 25.90
CA ILE A 183 2.70 -10.92 25.02
C ILE A 183 3.99 -10.56 25.72
N ASP A 184 4.84 -11.56 25.89
CA ASP A 184 6.15 -11.44 26.53
C ASP A 184 7.27 -11.28 25.49
N GLU A 185 7.09 -11.86 24.26
CA GLU A 185 8.05 -11.74 23.16
C GLU A 185 7.35 -11.90 21.80
N ILE A 186 7.94 -11.32 20.75
CA ILE A 186 7.52 -11.48 19.35
C ILE A 186 8.74 -11.94 18.57
N ASP A 187 8.58 -12.99 17.76
CA ASP A 187 9.65 -13.45 16.86
C ASP A 187 9.62 -12.68 15.52
N PRO A 188 10.59 -11.79 15.27
CA PRO A 188 10.64 -11.06 14.01
C PRO A 188 10.99 -11.95 12.82
N ALA A 189 11.75 -13.05 13.04
CA ALA A 189 12.19 -13.92 11.96
C ALA A 189 11.01 -14.68 11.33
N TYR A 190 10.03 -15.07 12.14
CA TYR A 190 8.79 -15.66 11.66
C TYR A 190 8.04 -14.72 10.72
N THR A 191 7.83 -13.46 11.13
CA THR A 191 7.11 -12.46 10.33
C THR A 191 7.82 -12.20 9.00
N VAL A 192 9.14 -12.01 9.02
CA VAL A 192 9.95 -11.84 7.80
C VAL A 192 9.84 -13.06 6.89
N GLY A 193 9.90 -14.27 7.45
CA GLY A 193 9.76 -15.52 6.71
C GLY A 193 8.40 -15.64 6.00
N VAL A 194 7.33 -15.32 6.69
CA VAL A 194 5.96 -15.33 6.13
C VAL A 194 5.82 -14.29 5.01
N MET A 195 6.31 -13.08 5.22
CA MET A 195 6.30 -12.02 4.18
C MET A 195 7.09 -12.45 2.94
N ALA A 196 8.29 -13.01 3.13
CA ALA A 196 9.10 -13.51 2.02
C ALA A 196 8.41 -14.66 1.27
N SER A 197 7.80 -15.59 1.98
CA SER A 197 7.04 -16.71 1.39
C SER A 197 5.84 -16.21 0.59
N ARG A 198 5.11 -15.22 1.10
CA ARG A 198 3.99 -14.58 0.39
C ARG A 198 4.45 -13.92 -0.90
N LEU A 199 5.53 -13.13 -0.85
CA LEU A 199 6.10 -12.52 -2.05
C LEU A 199 6.54 -13.56 -3.07
N GLN A 200 7.19 -14.64 -2.62
CA GLN A 200 7.60 -15.73 -3.50
C GLN A 200 6.39 -16.44 -4.15
N ALA A 201 5.32 -16.66 -3.42
CA ALA A 201 4.08 -17.22 -3.96
C ALA A 201 3.46 -16.29 -5.03
N ILE A 202 3.44 -14.98 -4.79
CA ILE A 202 2.97 -13.99 -5.76
C ILE A 202 3.81 -14.06 -7.04
N ARG A 203 5.15 -14.05 -6.92
CA ARG A 203 6.06 -14.17 -8.09
C ARG A 203 5.81 -15.44 -8.87
N GLN A 204 5.70 -16.57 -8.21
CA GLN A 204 5.42 -17.86 -8.84
C GLN A 204 4.09 -17.84 -9.60
N THR A 205 3.05 -17.28 -9.01
CA THR A 205 1.74 -17.16 -9.67
C THR A 205 1.82 -16.30 -10.92
N LEU A 206 2.47 -15.12 -10.84
CA LEU A 206 2.64 -14.23 -11.99
C LEU A 206 3.50 -14.85 -13.09
N GLN A 207 4.50 -15.67 -12.73
CA GLN A 207 5.33 -16.44 -13.68
C GLN A 207 4.51 -17.56 -14.34
N GLN A 208 3.69 -18.30 -13.59
CA GLN A 208 2.79 -19.33 -14.13
C GLN A 208 1.78 -18.72 -15.10
N GLU A 209 1.24 -17.54 -14.79
CA GLU A 209 0.37 -16.78 -15.68
C GLU A 209 1.11 -16.16 -16.86
N LYS A 210 2.45 -16.19 -16.88
CA LYS A 210 3.32 -15.60 -17.91
C LYS A 210 3.10 -14.09 -18.12
N ILE A 211 2.73 -13.37 -17.05
CA ILE A 211 2.45 -11.92 -17.11
C ILE A 211 3.45 -11.08 -16.35
N ILE A 212 4.36 -11.67 -15.56
CA ILE A 212 5.28 -10.95 -14.67
C ILE A 212 6.07 -9.84 -15.37
N ASP A 213 6.47 -10.07 -16.61
CA ASP A 213 7.22 -9.11 -17.42
C ASP A 213 6.33 -8.22 -18.30
N GLY A 214 5.00 -8.36 -18.21
CA GLY A 214 4.06 -7.71 -19.10
C GLY A 214 4.14 -6.19 -19.11
N ASN A 215 4.38 -5.56 -17.99
CA ASN A 215 4.62 -4.11 -17.90
C ASN A 215 6.11 -3.76 -17.86
N ARG A 216 6.92 -4.60 -17.21
CA ARG A 216 8.37 -4.39 -17.08
C ARG A 216 9.10 -4.24 -18.41
N GLN A 217 8.67 -4.96 -19.44
CA GLN A 217 9.26 -4.90 -20.78
C GLN A 217 8.65 -3.83 -21.69
N ARG A 218 7.68 -3.04 -21.19
CA ARG A 218 7.13 -1.96 -21.97
C ARG A 218 8.15 -0.83 -22.12
N PRO A 219 8.32 -0.27 -23.32
CA PRO A 219 9.14 0.92 -23.47
C PRO A 219 8.45 2.10 -22.78
N LEU A 220 9.25 2.96 -22.17
CA LEU A 220 8.77 4.29 -21.78
C LEU A 220 8.45 5.09 -23.04
N PRO A 221 7.43 5.98 -22.99
CA PRO A 221 7.13 6.87 -24.09
C PRO A 221 8.32 7.79 -24.40
N ASP A 222 8.47 8.16 -25.65
CA ASP A 222 9.47 9.15 -26.08
C ASP A 222 9.09 10.57 -25.61
N ASP A 223 7.83 10.79 -25.26
CA ASP A 223 7.28 12.03 -24.75
C ASP A 223 6.08 11.76 -23.82
N PHE A 224 5.75 12.71 -22.95
CA PHE A 224 4.63 12.63 -22.03
C PHE A 224 3.68 13.80 -22.23
N PHE A 225 2.47 13.52 -22.65
CA PHE A 225 1.39 14.49 -22.80
C PHE A 225 0.34 14.34 -21.70
N ARG A 226 0.06 13.11 -21.27
CA ARG A 226 -0.94 12.80 -20.24
C ARG A 226 -0.47 11.68 -19.33
N VAL A 227 -0.37 11.97 -18.05
CA VAL A 227 0.05 11.03 -17.02
C VAL A 227 -1.01 10.96 -15.92
N ALA A 228 -1.49 9.76 -15.63
CA ALA A 228 -2.29 9.53 -14.44
C ALA A 228 -1.36 9.35 -13.24
N VAL A 229 -1.71 9.96 -12.10
CA VAL A 229 -0.90 9.93 -10.89
C VAL A 229 -1.77 9.43 -9.73
N ILE A 230 -1.43 8.27 -9.19
CA ILE A 230 -2.08 7.71 -8.01
C ILE A 230 -1.23 8.02 -6.79
N SER A 231 -1.82 8.69 -5.79
CA SER A 231 -1.15 9.11 -4.56
C SER A 231 -2.09 9.05 -3.36
N PRO A 232 -1.58 8.90 -2.13
CA PRO A 232 -2.37 9.14 -0.93
C PRO A 232 -2.81 10.61 -0.86
N GLU A 233 -3.98 10.85 -0.30
CA GLU A 233 -4.48 12.20 -0.05
C GLU A 233 -3.57 12.93 0.95
N GLY A 234 -3.22 14.19 0.67
CA GLY A 234 -2.41 15.02 1.56
C GLY A 234 -0.98 14.54 1.79
N ALA A 235 -0.48 13.60 1.00
CA ALA A 235 0.88 13.11 1.14
C ALA A 235 1.92 14.19 0.78
N ALA A 236 2.94 14.38 1.61
CA ALA A 236 4.03 15.33 1.35
C ALA A 236 4.69 15.09 -0.03
N GLY A 237 4.90 13.82 -0.40
CA GLY A 237 5.46 13.48 -1.69
C GLY A 237 4.59 13.82 -2.90
N LEU A 238 3.26 13.97 -2.72
CA LEU A 238 2.40 14.52 -3.75
C LEU A 238 2.71 15.99 -3.99
N GLY A 239 2.93 16.77 -2.93
CA GLY A 239 3.35 18.17 -3.03
C GLY A 239 4.68 18.32 -3.76
N ASP A 240 5.66 17.47 -3.45
CA ASP A 240 6.96 17.44 -4.14
C ASP A 240 6.81 17.10 -5.63
N PHE A 241 5.93 16.17 -5.95
CA PHE A 241 5.62 15.83 -7.35
C PHE A 241 4.93 17.01 -8.06
N GLN A 242 3.94 17.60 -7.42
CA GLN A 242 3.17 18.74 -7.98
C GLN A 242 4.06 19.94 -8.25
N ALA A 243 4.99 20.25 -7.36
CA ALA A 243 5.94 21.34 -7.56
C ALA A 243 6.73 21.21 -8.88
N GLY A 244 7.08 19.98 -9.29
CA GLY A 244 7.71 19.73 -10.58
C GLY A 244 6.72 19.61 -11.75
N ALA A 245 5.48 19.19 -11.48
CA ALA A 245 4.44 18.98 -12.49
C ALA A 245 3.73 20.28 -12.90
N ASP A 246 3.55 21.22 -11.95
CA ASP A 246 2.82 22.48 -12.18
C ASP A 246 3.36 23.31 -13.34
N PRO A 247 4.69 23.48 -13.52
CA PRO A 247 5.20 24.19 -14.69
C PRO A 247 4.80 23.52 -16.01
N LEU A 248 4.86 22.18 -16.07
CA LEU A 248 4.49 21.43 -17.28
C LEU A 248 2.99 21.55 -17.58
N ALA A 249 2.17 21.47 -16.54
CA ALA A 249 0.72 21.61 -16.66
C ALA A 249 0.32 23.05 -17.04
N ARG A 250 0.95 24.04 -16.41
CA ARG A 250 0.67 25.46 -16.65
C ARG A 250 0.95 25.88 -18.09
N PHE A 251 1.97 25.33 -18.71
CA PHE A 251 2.31 25.57 -20.10
C PHE A 251 1.65 24.60 -21.07
N ALA A 252 0.70 23.78 -20.60
CA ALA A 252 0.00 22.76 -21.39
C ALA A 252 0.96 21.77 -22.11
N ILE A 253 2.14 21.55 -21.57
CA ILE A 253 3.15 20.62 -22.09
C ILE A 253 2.77 19.18 -21.73
N CYS A 254 2.44 18.95 -20.45
CA CYS A 254 1.97 17.65 -19.95
C CYS A 254 0.82 17.88 -18.96
N GLN A 255 -0.20 17.04 -19.04
CA GLN A 255 -1.32 17.05 -18.11
C GLN A 255 -1.26 15.89 -17.13
N PHE A 256 -1.56 16.19 -15.88
CA PHE A 256 -1.54 15.24 -14.81
C PHE A 256 -2.94 15.02 -14.25
N HIS A 257 -3.40 13.77 -14.28
CA HIS A 257 -4.68 13.34 -13.69
C HIS A 257 -4.43 12.70 -12.34
N TYR A 258 -4.74 13.43 -11.28
CA TYR A 258 -4.52 12.96 -9.92
C TYR A 258 -5.69 12.11 -9.43
N LEU A 259 -5.39 10.89 -8.99
CA LEU A 259 -6.32 9.99 -8.36
C LEU A 259 -5.83 9.69 -6.95
N THR A 260 -6.73 9.82 -5.99
CA THR A 260 -6.42 9.50 -4.60
C THR A 260 -6.69 8.04 -4.31
N ALA A 261 -5.77 7.40 -3.58
CA ALA A 261 -5.95 6.05 -3.09
C ALA A 261 -5.40 5.90 -1.67
N ILE A 262 -5.92 4.92 -0.97
CA ILE A 262 -5.42 4.52 0.34
C ILE A 262 -4.28 3.53 0.11
N PHE A 263 -3.11 3.79 0.70
CA PHE A 263 -1.91 2.95 0.58
C PHE A 263 -1.63 2.11 1.83
N GLN A 264 -2.42 2.29 2.89
CA GLN A 264 -2.23 1.68 4.20
C GLN A 264 -3.53 1.08 4.73
N GLY A 265 -3.40 -0.03 5.46
CA GLY A 265 -4.54 -0.67 6.10
C GLY A 265 -5.36 -1.59 5.16
N PRO A 266 -6.37 -2.26 5.71
CA PRO A 266 -7.15 -3.30 5.01
C PRO A 266 -7.86 -2.82 3.74
N LYS A 267 -8.08 -1.51 3.62
CA LYS A 267 -8.73 -0.90 2.44
C LYS A 267 -7.76 -0.56 1.32
N ALA A 268 -6.44 -0.66 1.54
CA ALA A 268 -5.42 -0.27 0.58
C ALA A 268 -5.55 -1.01 -0.75
N LYS A 269 -5.67 -2.33 -0.70
CA LYS A 269 -5.84 -3.19 -1.87
C LYS A 269 -6.99 -2.72 -2.78
N ASN A 270 -8.18 -2.62 -2.22
CA ASN A 270 -9.38 -2.29 -3.01
C ASN A 270 -9.34 -0.83 -3.51
N SER A 271 -8.84 0.08 -2.69
CA SER A 271 -8.70 1.49 -3.06
C SER A 271 -7.72 1.67 -4.22
N LEU A 272 -6.55 1.03 -4.15
CA LEU A 272 -5.55 1.08 -5.22
C LEU A 272 -6.03 0.41 -6.51
N LEU A 273 -6.68 -0.76 -6.42
CA LEU A 273 -7.27 -1.42 -7.59
C LEU A 273 -8.28 -0.51 -8.27
N SER A 274 -9.17 0.09 -7.50
CA SER A 274 -10.17 1.03 -8.04
C SER A 274 -9.50 2.23 -8.71
N ALA A 275 -8.45 2.79 -8.10
CA ALA A 275 -7.70 3.91 -8.67
C ALA A 275 -6.94 3.52 -9.95
N ILE A 276 -6.33 2.33 -9.98
CA ILE A 276 -5.67 1.79 -11.19
C ILE A 276 -6.70 1.62 -12.32
N HIS A 277 -7.84 1.00 -12.04
CA HIS A 277 -8.89 0.82 -13.04
C HIS A 277 -9.46 2.16 -13.51
N ALA A 278 -9.68 3.10 -12.61
CA ALA A 278 -10.13 4.46 -12.97
C ALA A 278 -9.10 5.20 -13.83
N ALA A 279 -7.81 5.07 -13.50
CA ALA A 279 -6.74 5.60 -14.33
C ALA A 279 -6.74 4.98 -15.73
N LEU A 280 -6.81 3.66 -15.84
CA LEU A 280 -6.78 2.94 -17.11
C LEU A 280 -8.05 3.18 -17.97
N ALA A 281 -9.12 3.65 -17.37
CA ALA A 281 -10.33 4.07 -18.08
C ALA A 281 -10.20 5.46 -18.72
N LEU A 282 -9.20 6.26 -18.35
CA LEU A 282 -8.94 7.56 -18.96
C LEU A 282 -8.38 7.36 -20.38
N PRO A 283 -8.87 8.11 -21.38
CA PRO A 283 -8.40 7.96 -22.76
C PRO A 283 -7.00 8.52 -22.95
N ALA A 284 -6.24 7.85 -23.79
CA ALA A 284 -4.94 8.28 -24.32
C ALA A 284 -3.93 8.73 -23.25
N LEU A 285 -3.78 7.95 -22.19
CA LEU A 285 -2.69 8.11 -21.23
C LEU A 285 -1.39 7.55 -21.80
N ASP A 286 -0.30 8.28 -21.56
CA ASP A 286 1.05 7.86 -21.94
C ASP A 286 1.68 6.98 -20.85
N ALA A 287 1.38 7.26 -19.57
CA ALA A 287 1.86 6.48 -18.44
C ALA A 287 0.95 6.61 -17.21
N LEU A 288 1.10 5.66 -16.31
CA LEU A 288 0.54 5.65 -14.97
C LEU A 288 1.68 5.78 -13.95
N ALA A 289 1.66 6.81 -13.12
CA ALA A 289 2.57 6.98 -12.00
C ALA A 289 1.89 6.57 -10.70
N ILE A 290 2.51 5.68 -9.92
CA ILE A 290 2.07 5.33 -8.58
C ILE A 290 3.11 5.87 -7.61
N ILE A 291 2.74 6.90 -6.86
CA ILE A 291 3.66 7.62 -5.99
C ILE A 291 3.20 7.60 -4.54
N ARG A 292 4.17 7.51 -3.64
CA ARG A 292 3.94 7.67 -2.20
C ARG A 292 5.05 8.54 -1.63
N GLY A 293 4.69 9.59 -0.90
CA GLY A 293 5.65 10.42 -0.16
C GLY A 293 6.06 9.78 1.16
N GLY A 294 7.08 10.32 1.79
CA GLY A 294 7.66 9.82 3.03
C GLY A 294 6.64 9.60 4.13
N GLY A 295 6.40 8.35 4.46
CA GLY A 295 5.66 7.83 5.58
C GLY A 295 6.48 6.71 6.21
N ALA A 296 6.08 6.19 7.36
CA ALA A 296 6.77 5.07 7.99
C ALA A 296 6.91 3.90 6.99
N MET A 297 8.12 3.36 6.88
CA MET A 297 8.42 2.18 6.02
C MET A 297 7.56 0.96 6.37
N ALA A 298 7.03 0.97 7.60
CA ALA A 298 6.18 -0.08 8.16
C ALA A 298 4.95 -0.47 7.33
N ASP A 299 4.52 0.38 6.39
CA ASP A 299 3.22 0.23 5.75
C ASP A 299 3.28 -0.24 4.30
N LEU A 300 4.46 -0.55 3.77
CA LEU A 300 4.63 -0.98 2.37
C LEU A 300 4.15 -2.41 2.12
N HIS A 301 4.03 -3.24 3.15
CA HIS A 301 3.55 -4.62 3.01
C HIS A 301 2.14 -4.73 2.43
N TRP A 302 1.28 -3.70 2.63
CA TRP A 302 -0.06 -3.61 2.06
C TRP A 302 -0.10 -3.56 0.54
N LEU A 303 1.04 -3.21 -0.07
CA LEU A 303 1.19 -3.15 -1.53
C LEU A 303 1.59 -4.50 -2.13
N ASN A 304 2.00 -5.47 -1.30
CA ASN A 304 2.41 -6.80 -1.72
C ASN A 304 1.20 -7.72 -1.91
N GLU A 305 0.35 -7.37 -2.87
CA GLU A 305 -0.88 -8.08 -3.20
C GLU A 305 -0.88 -8.57 -4.64
N LEU A 306 -1.32 -9.83 -4.84
CA LEU A 306 -1.33 -10.47 -6.15
C LEU A 306 -2.19 -9.71 -7.17
N GLU A 307 -3.38 -9.25 -6.77
CA GLU A 307 -4.27 -8.55 -7.69
C GLU A 307 -3.72 -7.19 -8.11
N LEU A 308 -3.05 -6.47 -7.21
CA LEU A 308 -2.37 -5.21 -7.54
C LEU A 308 -1.25 -5.45 -8.54
N ALA A 309 -0.39 -6.43 -8.28
CA ALA A 309 0.68 -6.80 -9.18
C ALA A 309 0.14 -7.24 -10.55
N ARG A 310 -0.93 -8.05 -10.55
CA ARG A 310 -1.61 -8.51 -11.77
C ARG A 310 -2.19 -7.35 -12.58
N ALA A 311 -2.79 -6.35 -11.92
CA ALA A 311 -3.33 -5.16 -12.58
C ALA A 311 -2.21 -4.35 -13.25
N ILE A 312 -1.05 -4.22 -12.62
CA ILE A 312 0.12 -3.56 -13.22
C ILE A 312 0.68 -4.40 -14.40
N CYS A 313 0.88 -5.69 -14.20
CA CYS A 313 1.39 -6.57 -15.27
C CYS A 313 0.53 -6.49 -16.55
N ARG A 314 -0.79 -6.39 -16.39
CA ARG A 314 -1.76 -6.33 -17.50
C ARG A 314 -2.03 -4.91 -18.00
N SER A 315 -1.44 -3.90 -17.38
CA SER A 315 -1.63 -2.51 -17.81
C SER A 315 -1.23 -2.32 -19.27
N PRO A 316 -2.08 -1.71 -20.11
CA PRO A 316 -1.75 -1.41 -21.49
C PRO A 316 -0.73 -0.28 -21.65
N ILE A 317 -0.49 0.50 -20.60
CA ILE A 317 0.44 1.62 -20.56
C ILE A 317 1.58 1.33 -19.57
N PRO A 318 2.77 1.95 -19.74
CA PRO A 318 3.85 1.80 -18.79
C PRO A 318 3.48 2.37 -17.43
N VAL A 319 3.84 1.65 -16.38
CA VAL A 319 3.65 2.03 -14.99
C VAL A 319 4.99 2.44 -14.39
N ILE A 320 5.03 3.60 -13.78
CA ILE A 320 6.21 4.17 -13.11
C ILE A 320 5.92 4.20 -11.62
N THR A 321 6.79 3.61 -10.80
CA THR A 321 6.64 3.64 -9.34
C THR A 321 7.61 4.61 -8.68
N GLY A 322 7.09 5.36 -7.70
CA GLY A 322 7.85 6.25 -6.83
C GLY A 322 7.42 6.07 -5.39
N ILE A 323 7.47 4.80 -4.90
CA ILE A 323 6.82 4.41 -3.64
C ILE A 323 7.82 4.42 -2.48
N GLY A 324 9.07 4.01 -2.66
CA GLY A 324 10.03 3.84 -1.58
C GLY A 324 11.48 3.82 -2.03
N HIS A 325 12.41 3.80 -1.07
CA HIS A 325 13.85 3.75 -1.32
C HIS A 325 14.28 2.35 -1.78
N GLN A 326 15.44 2.25 -2.42
CA GLN A 326 16.00 1.01 -3.04
C GLN A 326 16.07 -0.22 -2.11
N LYS A 327 15.98 -0.05 -0.80
CA LYS A 327 16.05 -1.15 0.17
C LYS A 327 14.70 -1.83 0.46
N ASP A 328 13.58 -1.21 0.08
CA ASP A 328 12.23 -1.64 0.48
C ASP A 328 11.34 -1.78 -0.76
N GLN A 329 11.80 -2.58 -1.73
CA GLN A 329 11.07 -2.84 -2.95
C GLN A 329 9.80 -3.66 -2.69
N THR A 330 8.69 -3.16 -3.22
CA THR A 330 7.41 -3.88 -3.23
C THR A 330 7.29 -4.73 -4.50
N ILE A 331 6.33 -5.67 -4.51
CA ILE A 331 6.02 -6.42 -5.73
C ILE A 331 5.59 -5.48 -6.88
N LEU A 332 4.99 -4.32 -6.56
CA LEU A 332 4.60 -3.33 -7.56
C LEU A 332 5.81 -2.74 -8.26
N ASP A 333 6.92 -2.52 -7.52
CA ASP A 333 8.18 -2.04 -8.11
C ASP A 333 8.79 -3.11 -9.02
N GLU A 334 8.72 -4.39 -8.63
CA GLU A 334 9.29 -5.49 -9.42
C GLU A 334 8.61 -5.67 -10.78
N VAL A 335 7.29 -5.43 -10.85
CA VAL A 335 6.50 -5.64 -12.07
C VAL A 335 6.29 -4.36 -12.88
N ALA A 336 6.65 -3.19 -12.34
CA ALA A 336 6.53 -1.92 -13.03
C ALA A 336 7.56 -1.78 -14.17
N CYS A 337 7.23 -0.96 -15.15
CA CYS A 337 8.14 -0.60 -16.24
C CYS A 337 9.39 0.15 -15.75
N CYS A 338 9.18 1.07 -14.82
CA CYS A 338 10.25 1.91 -14.29
C CYS A 338 10.07 2.16 -12.78
N VAL A 339 11.17 2.03 -12.05
CA VAL A 339 11.24 2.29 -10.59
C VAL A 339 12.08 3.53 -10.34
N ALA A 340 11.44 4.63 -10.03
CA ALA A 340 12.13 5.89 -9.73
C ALA A 340 12.46 6.06 -8.23
N GLY A 341 11.78 5.31 -7.37
CA GLY A 341 12.01 5.26 -5.93
C GLY A 341 11.34 6.39 -5.15
N THR A 342 11.27 7.62 -5.65
CA THR A 342 10.61 8.74 -4.96
C THR A 342 9.72 9.54 -5.92
N PRO A 343 8.66 10.21 -5.40
CA PRO A 343 7.80 11.08 -6.22
C PRO A 343 8.56 12.14 -7.00
N SER A 344 9.54 12.79 -6.36
CA SER A 344 10.38 13.82 -7.01
C SER A 344 11.21 13.26 -8.16
N LYS A 345 11.67 12.00 -8.07
CA LYS A 345 12.39 11.35 -9.16
C LYS A 345 11.47 10.92 -10.30
N VAL A 346 10.20 10.57 -10.01
CA VAL A 346 9.21 10.29 -11.06
C VAL A 346 8.97 11.52 -11.91
N ILE A 347 8.71 12.67 -11.29
CA ILE A 347 8.49 13.91 -12.05
C ILE A 347 9.78 14.39 -12.74
N ALA A 348 10.94 14.17 -12.15
CA ALA A 348 12.22 14.46 -12.79
C ALA A 348 12.42 13.62 -14.06
N LEU A 349 12.11 12.31 -14.01
CA LEU A 349 12.15 11.41 -15.18
C LEU A 349 11.24 11.92 -16.31
N ILE A 350 9.98 12.25 -15.97
CA ILE A 350 9.01 12.78 -16.93
C ILE A 350 9.55 14.08 -17.56
N SER A 351 9.99 15.01 -16.73
CA SER A 351 10.49 16.32 -17.18
C SER A 351 11.75 16.20 -18.04
N GLU A 352 12.62 15.24 -17.73
CA GLU A 352 13.84 14.99 -18.48
C GLU A 352 13.54 14.39 -19.84
N THR A 353 12.61 13.43 -19.91
CA THR A 353 12.16 12.83 -21.18
C THR A 353 11.56 13.89 -22.10
N ILE A 354 10.67 14.74 -21.58
CA ILE A 354 10.07 15.86 -22.33
C ILE A 354 11.16 16.81 -22.83
N ARG A 355 12.09 17.23 -21.96
CA ARG A 355 13.20 18.11 -22.34
C ARG A 355 14.10 17.49 -23.41
N HIS A 356 14.40 16.21 -23.27
CA HIS A 356 15.21 15.50 -24.23
C HIS A 356 14.53 15.40 -25.60
N ARG A 357 13.21 15.15 -25.61
CA ARG A 357 12.40 15.16 -26.83
C ARG A 357 12.38 16.52 -27.49
N ALA A 358 12.15 17.58 -26.71
CA ALA A 358 12.15 18.95 -27.19
C ALA A 358 13.53 19.35 -27.77
N ALA A 359 14.63 18.95 -27.12
CA ALA A 359 15.97 19.19 -27.61
C ALA A 359 16.21 18.50 -28.96
N ARG A 360 15.87 17.20 -29.07
CA ARG A 360 15.98 16.46 -30.35
C ARG A 360 15.17 17.11 -31.46
N THR A 361 13.92 17.48 -31.17
CA THR A 361 13.07 18.15 -32.17
C THR A 361 13.66 19.48 -32.62
N ARG A 362 14.28 20.24 -31.69
CA ARG A 362 15.00 21.48 -32.02
C ARG A 362 16.23 21.23 -32.88
N ASP A 363 17.00 20.17 -32.54
CA ASP A 363 18.20 19.79 -33.30
C ASP A 363 17.84 19.32 -34.72
N ASP A 364 16.78 18.54 -34.86
CA ASP A 364 16.23 18.12 -36.14
C ASP A 364 15.77 19.32 -36.97
N PHE A 365 15.07 20.28 -36.34
CA PHE A 365 14.66 21.52 -37.00
C PHE A 365 15.89 22.33 -37.48
N ASN A 366 16.89 22.52 -36.61
CA ASN A 366 18.12 23.23 -36.98
C ASN A 366 18.87 22.52 -38.11
N ALA A 367 18.89 21.19 -38.08
CA ALA A 367 19.50 20.38 -39.14
C ALA A 367 18.76 20.56 -40.48
N ILE A 368 17.46 20.54 -40.47
CA ILE A 368 16.61 20.80 -41.64
C ILE A 368 16.89 22.22 -42.19
N GLN A 369 16.92 23.21 -41.30
CA GLN A 369 17.21 24.61 -41.68
C GLN A 369 18.60 24.71 -42.30
N ALA A 370 19.64 24.13 -41.70
CA ALA A 370 21.00 24.14 -42.21
C ALA A 370 21.13 23.43 -43.57
N VAL A 371 20.37 22.38 -43.82
CA VAL A 371 20.32 21.70 -45.12
C VAL A 371 19.65 22.58 -46.18
N VAL A 372 18.54 23.25 -45.81
CA VAL A 372 17.86 24.16 -46.69
C VAL A 372 18.75 25.34 -47.07
N GLU A 373 19.39 25.99 -46.09
CA GLU A 373 20.30 27.12 -46.31
C GLU A 373 21.52 26.69 -47.20
N ARG A 374 22.09 25.52 -46.92
CA ARG A 374 23.21 25.01 -47.74
C ARG A 374 22.77 24.75 -49.16
N ARG A 375 21.60 24.21 -49.41
CA ARG A 375 21.08 23.97 -50.76
C ARG A 375 20.79 25.25 -51.50
N LEU A 376 20.23 26.28 -50.82
CA LEU A 376 20.03 27.57 -51.36
C LEU A 376 21.37 28.25 -51.78
N THR A 377 22.35 28.24 -50.84
CA THR A 377 23.66 28.79 -51.11
C THR A 377 24.38 28.06 -52.25
N GLN A 378 24.24 26.72 -52.35
CA GLN A 378 24.82 25.90 -53.40
C GLN A 378 24.12 26.18 -54.75
N ALA A 379 22.79 26.36 -54.74
CA ALA A 379 22.06 26.76 -55.93
C ALA A 379 22.47 28.16 -56.43
N ASP A 380 22.56 29.11 -55.49
CA ASP A 380 23.02 30.47 -55.83
C ASP A 380 24.43 30.46 -56.40
N HIS A 381 25.34 29.70 -55.79
CA HIS A 381 26.71 29.58 -56.30
C HIS A 381 26.74 28.90 -57.69
N GLN A 382 25.96 27.88 -57.93
CA GLN A 382 25.84 27.22 -59.22
C GLN A 382 25.25 28.20 -60.28
N VAL A 383 24.24 28.97 -59.91
CA VAL A 383 23.69 29.99 -60.78
C VAL A 383 24.77 31.01 -61.16
N GLU A 384 25.56 31.46 -60.18
CA GLU A 384 26.64 32.41 -60.41
C GLU A 384 27.77 31.84 -61.31
N VAL A 385 28.16 30.57 -61.07
CA VAL A 385 29.13 29.85 -61.92
C VAL A 385 28.60 29.68 -63.35
N TYR A 386 27.32 29.28 -63.49
CA TYR A 386 26.67 29.18 -64.81
C TYR A 386 26.55 30.54 -65.47
N ALA A 387 26.22 31.58 -64.71
CA ALA A 387 26.15 32.94 -65.26
C ALA A 387 27.52 33.46 -65.75
N GLN A 388 28.59 33.15 -64.98
CA GLN A 388 29.95 33.49 -65.38
C GLN A 388 30.38 32.67 -66.61
N THR A 389 30.10 31.39 -66.67
CA THR A 389 30.42 30.51 -67.79
C THR A 389 29.64 30.94 -69.03
N LEU A 390 28.39 31.26 -68.87
CA LEU A 390 27.55 31.84 -69.96
C LEU A 390 28.03 33.19 -70.44
N ARG A 391 28.51 34.08 -69.53
CA ARG A 391 29.10 35.36 -69.88
C ARG A 391 30.38 35.17 -70.70
N ILE A 392 31.21 34.19 -70.32
CA ILE A 392 32.44 33.85 -71.07
C ILE A 392 32.11 33.23 -72.41
N ALA A 393 31.15 32.32 -72.50
CA ALA A 393 30.67 31.71 -73.76
C ALA A 393 29.97 32.71 -74.66
N ALA A 394 29.13 33.61 -74.07
CA ALA A 394 28.42 34.63 -74.81
C ALA A 394 29.36 35.70 -75.40
N ARG A 395 30.51 35.93 -74.78
CA ARG A 395 31.56 36.79 -75.41
C ARG A 395 32.18 36.15 -76.68
N ARG A 396 31.97 34.84 -76.83
CA ARG A 396 32.50 34.13 -78.05
C ARG A 396 31.46 33.97 -79.17
N THR A 397 30.19 33.94 -78.86
CA THR A 397 29.19 33.73 -79.91
C THR A 397 27.95 34.68 -79.63
N LEU A 398 28.16 35.98 -79.90
CA LEU A 398 27.37 37.07 -79.36
C LEU A 398 25.89 37.18 -79.77
N ILE A 399 25.37 36.46 -80.69
CA ILE A 399 24.00 36.64 -81.18
C ILE A 399 23.03 35.46 -81.04
N GLU A 400 23.54 34.22 -81.05
CA GLU A 400 22.66 33.03 -80.88
C GLU A 400 22.50 32.60 -79.42
N ALA A 401 23.41 32.99 -78.55
CA ALA A 401 23.39 32.59 -77.18
C ALA A 401 22.39 33.41 -76.33
N GLU A 402 22.07 34.66 -76.71
CA GLU A 402 21.16 35.53 -75.90
C GLU A 402 19.77 34.92 -75.71
N LYS A 403 19.19 34.42 -76.79
CA LYS A 403 17.84 33.77 -76.71
C LYS A 403 17.86 32.46 -75.92
N MET A 404 18.95 31.69 -76.07
CA MET A 404 19.08 30.44 -75.28
C MET A 404 19.43 30.70 -73.80
N VAL A 405 20.21 31.77 -73.55
CA VAL A 405 20.55 32.20 -72.18
C VAL A 405 19.30 32.65 -71.41
N GLU A 406 18.50 33.51 -72.09
CA GLU A 406 17.28 34.04 -71.46
C GLU A 406 16.27 32.90 -71.15
N ALA A 407 16.09 31.96 -72.07
CA ALA A 407 15.19 30.82 -71.88
C ALA A 407 15.75 29.85 -70.79
N ARG A 408 17.07 29.68 -70.68
CA ARG A 408 17.68 28.85 -69.64
C ARG A 408 17.64 29.50 -68.26
N ARG A 409 17.84 30.83 -68.24
CA ARG A 409 17.76 31.64 -67.02
C ARG A 409 16.31 31.61 -66.45
N SER A 410 15.30 31.78 -67.31
CA SER A 410 13.90 31.63 -66.90
C SER A 410 13.63 30.22 -66.35
N SER A 411 14.06 29.19 -67.06
CA SER A 411 13.85 27.80 -66.65
C SER A 411 14.55 27.45 -65.30
N VAL A 412 15.72 28.05 -65.01
CA VAL A 412 16.38 27.84 -63.73
C VAL A 412 15.69 28.59 -62.62
N SER A 413 15.23 29.82 -62.91
CA SER A 413 14.43 30.63 -61.97
C SER A 413 13.12 29.95 -61.63
N ASP A 414 12.38 29.49 -62.64
CA ASP A 414 11.11 28.79 -62.46
C ASP A 414 11.25 27.52 -61.65
N ARG A 415 12.34 26.76 -61.91
CA ARG A 415 12.67 25.54 -61.11
C ARG A 415 13.08 25.87 -59.67
N ALA A 416 13.83 26.97 -59.49
CA ALA A 416 14.21 27.41 -58.16
C ALA A 416 12.99 27.88 -57.34
N ILE A 417 12.14 28.69 -57.98
CA ILE A 417 10.86 29.15 -57.39
C ILE A 417 9.96 27.95 -57.05
N PHE A 418 9.81 27.03 -58.03
CA PHE A 418 9.01 25.82 -57.79
C PHE A 418 9.57 24.97 -56.61
N LYS A 419 10.92 24.85 -56.53
CA LYS A 419 11.52 24.09 -55.39
C LYS A 419 11.34 24.80 -54.06
N VAL A 420 11.43 26.15 -54.06
CA VAL A 420 11.19 26.93 -52.84
C VAL A 420 9.70 26.86 -52.46
N ASP A 421 8.78 27.00 -53.42
CA ASP A 421 7.34 26.84 -53.20
C ASP A 421 6.98 25.46 -52.63
N VAL A 422 7.55 24.42 -53.21
CA VAL A 422 7.35 23.03 -52.72
C VAL A 422 7.93 22.84 -51.29
N ALA A 423 9.09 23.45 -51.01
CA ALA A 423 9.70 23.39 -49.67
C ALA A 423 8.88 24.22 -48.65
N GLU A 424 8.42 25.41 -49.06
CA GLU A 424 7.54 26.23 -48.21
C GLU A 424 6.18 25.55 -47.97
N GLN A 425 5.58 24.96 -49.01
CA GLN A 425 4.35 24.21 -48.83
C GLN A 425 4.54 23.00 -47.88
N ARG A 426 5.63 22.27 -48.01
CA ARG A 426 5.93 21.17 -47.09
C ARG A 426 6.13 21.64 -45.65
N MET A 427 6.80 22.78 -45.49
CA MET A 427 7.02 23.39 -44.18
C MET A 427 5.71 23.89 -43.58
N THR A 428 4.85 24.52 -44.42
CA THR A 428 3.51 24.97 -44.01
C THR A 428 2.66 23.80 -43.57
N VAL A 429 2.59 22.72 -44.41
CA VAL A 429 1.84 21.52 -44.06
C VAL A 429 2.38 20.86 -42.80
N PHE A 430 3.70 20.84 -42.63
CA PHE A 430 4.31 20.30 -41.39
C PHE A 430 3.94 21.15 -40.18
N HIS A 431 4.02 22.49 -40.32
CA HIS A 431 3.61 23.43 -39.27
C HIS A 431 2.14 23.30 -38.91
N GLU A 432 1.27 23.23 -39.94
CA GLU A 432 -0.18 23.03 -39.74
C GLU A 432 -0.50 21.71 -39.09
N ASN A 433 0.21 20.63 -39.47
CA ASN A 433 0.03 19.33 -38.84
C ASN A 433 0.48 19.32 -37.36
N VAL A 434 1.59 20.03 -37.05
CA VAL A 434 2.03 20.19 -35.66
C VAL A 434 1.02 21.02 -34.86
N GLN A 435 0.55 22.15 -35.44
CA GLN A 435 -0.48 23.00 -34.81
C GLN A 435 -1.80 22.25 -34.64
N ALA A 436 -2.25 21.55 -35.68
CA ALA A 436 -3.47 20.74 -35.61
C ALA A 436 -3.36 19.63 -34.57
N SER A 437 -2.20 18.95 -34.52
CA SER A 437 -1.94 17.92 -33.52
C SER A 437 -1.94 18.50 -32.13
N ALA A 438 -1.28 19.66 -31.92
CA ALA A 438 -1.29 20.39 -30.65
C ALA A 438 -2.70 20.85 -30.26
N TRP A 439 -3.44 21.38 -31.26
CA TRP A 439 -4.82 21.82 -31.04
C TRP A 439 -5.77 20.67 -30.73
N HIS A 440 -5.66 19.55 -31.45
CA HIS A 440 -6.43 18.34 -31.16
C HIS A 440 -6.06 17.75 -29.81
N TRP A 441 -4.78 17.83 -29.45
CA TRP A 441 -4.31 17.40 -28.15
C TRP A 441 -4.90 18.28 -27.02
N THR A 442 -4.74 19.60 -27.13
CA THR A 442 -5.28 20.54 -26.13
C THR A 442 -6.80 20.46 -26.01
N ARG A 443 -7.50 20.29 -27.16
CA ARG A 443 -8.95 20.11 -27.17
C ARG A 443 -9.38 18.83 -26.49
N ARG A 444 -8.73 17.70 -26.80
CA ARG A 444 -9.01 16.41 -26.15
C ARG A 444 -8.81 16.49 -24.64
N VAL A 445 -7.76 17.15 -24.24
CA VAL A 445 -7.45 17.38 -22.83
C VAL A 445 -8.51 18.26 -22.16
N ALA A 446 -8.92 19.34 -22.80
CA ALA A 446 -9.99 20.20 -22.29
C ALA A 446 -11.32 19.44 -22.18
N GLU A 447 -11.66 18.64 -23.18
CA GLU A 447 -12.85 17.78 -23.18
C GLU A 447 -12.78 16.73 -22.03
N GLU A 448 -11.58 16.20 -21.76
CA GLU A 448 -11.37 15.24 -20.67
C GLU A 448 -11.47 15.91 -19.30
N ILE A 449 -10.90 17.11 -19.12
CA ILE A 449 -11.11 17.89 -17.90
C ILE A 449 -12.59 18.19 -17.71
N HIS A 450 -13.30 18.58 -18.76
CA HIS A 450 -14.73 18.82 -18.69
C HIS A 450 -15.54 17.55 -18.40
N ARG A 451 -15.07 16.38 -18.87
CA ARG A 451 -15.66 15.10 -18.54
C ARG A 451 -15.47 14.77 -17.07
N LEU A 452 -14.21 14.89 -16.58
CA LEU A 452 -13.87 14.64 -15.17
C LEU A 452 -14.57 15.62 -14.23
N LEU A 453 -14.63 16.89 -14.61
CA LEU A 453 -15.40 17.90 -13.86
C LEU A 453 -16.90 17.53 -13.80
N ARG A 454 -17.49 17.06 -14.91
CA ARG A 454 -18.87 16.58 -14.92
C ARG A 454 -19.06 15.30 -14.11
N GLU A 455 -18.06 14.42 -14.08
CA GLU A 455 -18.08 13.20 -13.29
C GLU A 455 -17.94 13.50 -11.78
N ILE A 456 -17.08 14.45 -11.43
CA ILE A 456 -16.93 14.98 -10.07
C ILE A 456 -18.19 15.74 -9.64
N LEU A 457 -18.69 16.62 -10.49
CA LEU A 457 -19.91 17.40 -10.26
C LEU A 457 -21.18 16.52 -10.37
N GLY A 458 -21.09 15.44 -11.18
CA GLY A 458 -22.12 14.41 -11.35
C GLY A 458 -22.17 13.38 -10.22
N GLN A 459 -21.30 13.50 -9.23
CA GLN A 459 -21.48 12.84 -7.93
C GLN A 459 -22.50 13.58 -7.07
N GLY A 460 -23.57 13.97 -7.73
CA GLY A 460 -24.68 14.66 -7.09
C GLY A 460 -25.40 13.82 -6.06
N LEU A 461 -26.35 14.45 -5.45
CA LEU A 461 -27.20 13.90 -4.39
C LEU A 461 -27.67 12.47 -4.69
N GLU A 462 -28.02 12.18 -5.92
CA GLU A 462 -28.59 10.91 -6.36
C GLU A 462 -27.62 9.71 -6.19
N LYS A 463 -26.34 9.89 -6.58
CA LYS A 463 -25.31 8.86 -6.35
C LYS A 463 -24.93 8.69 -4.88
N THR A 464 -25.02 9.75 -4.11
CA THR A 464 -24.81 9.68 -2.66
C THR A 464 -25.90 8.88 -1.99
N LEU A 465 -27.13 9.10 -2.41
CA LEU A 465 -28.29 8.35 -1.91
C LEU A 465 -28.24 6.88 -2.32
N GLN A 466 -27.80 6.55 -3.54
CA GLN A 466 -27.61 5.15 -4.00
C GLN A 466 -26.52 4.38 -3.23
N ARG A 467 -25.57 5.08 -2.62
CA ARG A 467 -24.55 4.47 -1.75
C ARG A 467 -25.03 4.18 -0.33
N GLY A 468 -26.31 4.40 -0.06
CA GLY A 468 -26.91 4.12 1.23
C GLY A 468 -26.90 5.30 2.20
N PHE A 469 -26.47 6.48 1.77
CA PHE A 469 -26.65 7.70 2.54
C PHE A 469 -28.09 8.18 2.39
N VAL A 470 -28.57 8.82 3.41
CA VAL A 470 -29.92 9.36 3.46
C VAL A 470 -29.83 10.87 3.65
N LEU A 471 -30.51 11.61 2.83
CA LEU A 471 -30.63 13.05 3.01
C LEU A 471 -31.81 13.32 3.93
N VAL A 472 -31.53 13.96 5.04
CA VAL A 472 -32.55 14.36 5.99
C VAL A 472 -33.09 15.73 5.59
N ARG A 473 -34.41 15.85 5.47
CA ARG A 473 -35.10 17.10 5.15
C ARG A 473 -36.15 17.43 6.22
N ASP A 474 -36.50 18.69 6.32
CA ASP A 474 -37.65 19.17 7.06
C ASP A 474 -38.94 19.01 6.26
N ASN A 475 -40.02 19.47 6.82
CA ASN A 475 -41.33 19.45 6.14
C ASN A 475 -41.42 20.32 4.89
N ASP A 476 -40.56 21.33 4.76
CA ASP A 476 -40.46 22.20 3.58
C ASP A 476 -39.44 21.66 2.56
N LEU A 477 -39.01 20.43 2.72
CA LEU A 477 -38.05 19.72 1.88
C LEU A 477 -36.62 20.35 1.86
N ARG A 478 -36.27 21.21 2.81
CA ARG A 478 -34.92 21.77 2.94
C ARG A 478 -34.01 20.77 3.65
N PRO A 479 -32.75 20.65 3.23
CA PRO A 479 -31.84 19.72 3.85
C PRO A 479 -31.51 20.12 5.29
N VAL A 480 -31.60 19.19 6.22
CA VAL A 480 -31.23 19.37 7.62
C VAL A 480 -29.80 18.86 7.80
N THR A 481 -28.88 19.79 7.96
CA THR A 481 -27.43 19.50 7.94
C THR A 481 -26.81 19.27 9.33
N SER A 482 -27.56 19.42 10.39
CA SER A 482 -27.03 19.22 11.75
C SER A 482 -28.04 18.53 12.67
N ARG A 483 -27.49 17.83 13.66
CA ARG A 483 -28.28 17.20 14.72
C ARG A 483 -29.16 18.22 15.49
N ALA A 484 -28.60 19.42 15.71
CA ALA A 484 -29.31 20.47 16.44
C ALA A 484 -30.55 20.95 15.69
N LEU A 485 -30.47 21.11 14.38
CA LEU A 485 -31.57 21.46 13.51
C LEU A 485 -32.59 20.32 13.42
N ALA A 486 -32.14 19.09 13.33
CA ALA A 486 -33.00 17.91 13.35
C ALA A 486 -33.77 17.76 14.66
N ALA A 487 -33.15 18.15 15.77
CA ALA A 487 -33.76 18.08 17.09
C ALA A 487 -34.93 19.09 17.30
N GLN A 488 -35.00 20.14 16.48
CA GLN A 488 -36.07 21.14 16.54
C GLN A 488 -37.32 20.75 15.72
N GLN A 489 -37.17 19.70 14.89
CA GLN A 489 -38.26 19.24 14.04
C GLN A 489 -39.00 18.07 14.69
N THR A 490 -40.32 18.12 14.67
CA THR A 490 -41.19 17.03 15.13
C THR A 490 -41.32 15.92 14.09
N ARG A 491 -41.10 16.28 12.82
CA ARG A 491 -41.19 15.36 11.70
C ARG A 491 -40.01 15.64 10.74
N LEU A 492 -39.36 14.60 10.35
CA LEU A 492 -38.29 14.66 9.37
C LEU A 492 -38.63 13.76 8.17
N ILE A 493 -38.04 14.05 7.04
CA ILE A 493 -38.21 13.24 5.83
C ILE A 493 -36.82 12.71 5.48
N LEU A 494 -36.72 11.42 5.49
CA LEU A 494 -35.49 10.74 5.00
C LEU A 494 -35.67 10.49 3.52
N GLU A 495 -34.82 11.11 2.72
CA GLU A 495 -34.79 10.93 1.26
C GLU A 495 -33.73 9.91 0.91
N PHE A 496 -34.17 8.76 0.42
CA PHE A 496 -33.38 7.69 -0.14
C PHE A 496 -33.30 7.84 -1.67
N HIS A 497 -32.52 7.05 -2.32
CA HIS A 497 -32.43 7.06 -3.80
C HIS A 497 -33.72 6.63 -4.50
N ASP A 498 -34.53 5.84 -3.85
CA ASP A 498 -35.77 5.22 -4.37
C ASP A 498 -37.06 5.84 -3.79
N GLY A 499 -36.91 6.83 -2.91
CA GLY A 499 -38.07 7.49 -2.36
C GLY A 499 -37.83 8.23 -1.05
N ARG A 500 -38.92 8.74 -0.51
CA ARG A 500 -38.90 9.54 0.71
C ARG A 500 -39.70 8.85 1.80
N LEU A 501 -39.13 8.71 2.97
CA LEU A 501 -39.76 8.14 4.13
C LEU A 501 -39.99 9.22 5.21
N PRO A 502 -41.19 9.60 5.53
CA PRO A 502 -41.43 10.48 6.64
C PRO A 502 -41.19 9.72 7.97
N VAL A 503 -40.46 10.33 8.86
CA VAL A 503 -40.20 9.78 10.19
C VAL A 503 -40.61 10.79 11.25
N ASN A 504 -41.36 10.33 12.21
CA ASN A 504 -41.70 11.14 13.36
C ASN A 504 -40.67 10.89 14.45
N ARG A 505 -40.24 11.92 15.11
CA ARG A 505 -39.38 11.79 16.27
C ARG A 505 -40.21 11.20 17.42
N GLY A 506 -39.86 9.99 17.82
CA GLY A 506 -40.37 9.45 19.07
C GLY A 506 -39.84 10.30 20.22
N ILE A 507 -40.74 10.85 21.01
CA ILE A 507 -40.37 11.47 22.27
C ILE A 507 -40.02 10.30 23.19
N ASN A 508 -38.72 10.07 23.37
CA ASN A 508 -38.29 9.23 24.48
C ASN A 508 -38.25 10.13 25.72
N ASP A 509 -39.27 10.05 26.53
CA ASP A 509 -39.17 10.43 27.92
C ASP A 509 -38.27 9.43 28.62
N GLY A 510 -37.04 9.86 28.92
CA GLY A 510 -36.08 9.06 29.67
C GLY A 510 -34.69 9.65 29.53
#